data_e685276f7ec3a030c9a048c9795f68bd
#
_entry.id   e685276f7ec3a030c9a048c9795f68bd
#
_cell.length_a   1.000
_cell.length_b   1.000
_cell.length_c   1.000
_cell.angle_alpha   90.00
_cell.angle_beta   90.00
_cell.angle_gamma   90.00
#
_symmetry.space_group_name_H-M   'P 1'
#
loop_
_entity.id
_entity.type
_entity.pdbx_description
1 polymer ?
#
loop_
_entity_poly.entity_id
_entity_poly.type
_entity_poly.pdbx_seq_one_letter_code
_entity_poly.pdbx_strand_id
1 'polypeptide(L)'
;IKNMDFQLSEEHLAVRDAARDFAENACKPGVIDRDRDQIVPLEQLKELGELGFMGMMVDPKYGGSGMDTLSYVIAMEEISKIDASVSVAMSVNNSLVCWGLETFGSEEQKQKYLVPLAKGEKVGAFCLSEPEAGSDATSQRTTAIDQGDHYLLNGTKNWITNGSTASTYLVIAQTDTEKGHRGINAFIIEKGWSGFDVSAKEDKLGIRGSDTHSLVFTDVKVPKENRIGEDGFGFKFAMKTLAGGRIGIAAQALGIAAGAYELSLAYSKERETFGKLISEHQAIQFKLADMALEIEAARLLVHKAAWHKDNGMDYSLSGAMAKLNASEVAMKTSIEAVQIHGGYGYVKEYHVERLMRDAKITQIYEGTSE
;
A
#
# COMPACT_ATOMS: atom_id res chain seq x y z
N ILE A 1 -2.90 -14.22 -28.65
CA ILE A 1 -3.31 -13.00 -27.91
C ILE A 1 -4.35 -13.46 -26.90
N LYS A 2 -4.04 -13.46 -25.61
CA LYS A 2 -5.05 -13.68 -24.58
C LYS A 2 -6.02 -12.48 -24.62
N ASN A 3 -7.32 -12.76 -24.74
CA ASN A 3 -8.34 -11.72 -24.67
C ASN A 3 -8.49 -11.26 -23.21
N MET A 4 -8.63 -9.96 -23.00
CA MET A 4 -9.02 -9.42 -21.72
C MET A 4 -10.52 -9.66 -21.52
N ASP A 5 -10.88 -10.33 -20.44
CA ASP A 5 -12.27 -10.50 -20.01
C ASP A 5 -12.59 -9.45 -18.94
N PHE A 6 -13.73 -8.81 -19.01
CA PHE A 6 -14.22 -7.86 -18.01
C PHE A 6 -15.02 -8.54 -16.90
N GLN A 7 -15.34 -9.82 -17.05
CA GLN A 7 -16.05 -10.59 -16.04
C GLN A 7 -15.06 -11.17 -15.03
N LEU A 8 -15.37 -11.03 -13.75
CA LEU A 8 -14.62 -11.68 -12.69
C LEU A 8 -14.95 -13.17 -12.67
N SER A 9 -13.92 -14.00 -12.51
CA SER A 9 -14.08 -15.43 -12.29
C SER A 9 -14.74 -15.74 -10.95
N GLU A 10 -15.18 -16.98 -10.74
CA GLU A 10 -15.70 -17.41 -9.44
C GLU A 10 -14.68 -17.25 -8.31
N GLU A 11 -13.40 -17.48 -8.60
CA GLU A 11 -12.30 -17.27 -7.65
C GLU A 11 -12.15 -15.78 -7.27
N HIS A 12 -12.16 -14.87 -8.25
CA HIS A 12 -12.13 -13.43 -7.99
C HIS A 12 -13.33 -12.97 -7.17
N LEU A 13 -14.53 -13.52 -7.43
CA LEU A 13 -15.73 -13.21 -6.65
C LEU A 13 -15.61 -13.73 -5.21
N ALA A 14 -15.06 -14.92 -5.01
CA ALA A 14 -14.82 -15.47 -3.67
C ALA A 14 -13.81 -14.63 -2.88
N VAL A 15 -12.72 -14.18 -3.51
CA VAL A 15 -11.75 -13.27 -2.89
C VAL A 15 -12.40 -11.93 -2.53
N ARG A 16 -13.20 -11.36 -3.43
CA ARG A 16 -13.95 -10.11 -3.18
C ARG A 16 -14.85 -10.26 -1.96
N ASP A 17 -15.63 -11.33 -1.90
CA ASP A 17 -16.59 -11.55 -0.84
C ASP A 17 -15.89 -11.81 0.51
N ALA A 18 -14.77 -12.56 0.53
CA ALA A 18 -13.96 -12.74 1.73
C ALA A 18 -13.30 -11.44 2.21
N ALA A 19 -12.79 -10.63 1.29
CA ALA A 19 -12.19 -9.33 1.64
C ALA A 19 -13.22 -8.34 2.16
N ARG A 20 -14.44 -8.34 1.58
CA ARG A 20 -15.57 -7.53 2.05
C ARG A 20 -16.02 -7.96 3.44
N ASP A 21 -16.18 -9.26 3.67
CA ASP A 21 -16.57 -9.81 4.96
C ASP A 21 -15.57 -9.43 6.06
N PHE A 22 -14.28 -9.58 5.77
CA PHE A 22 -13.21 -9.13 6.65
C PHE A 22 -13.27 -7.62 6.92
N ALA A 23 -13.45 -6.79 5.87
CA ALA A 23 -13.52 -5.34 6.01
C ALA A 23 -14.72 -4.90 6.89
N GLU A 24 -15.90 -5.47 6.67
CA GLU A 24 -17.11 -5.13 7.43
C GLU A 24 -17.08 -5.65 8.87
N ASN A 25 -16.55 -6.86 9.11
CA ASN A 25 -16.63 -7.51 10.43
C ASN A 25 -15.39 -7.26 11.30
N ALA A 26 -14.19 -7.18 10.71
CA ALA A 26 -12.94 -6.98 11.46
C ALA A 26 -12.41 -5.53 11.38
N CYS A 27 -12.53 -4.86 10.24
CA CYS A 27 -11.97 -3.50 10.10
C CYS A 27 -12.93 -2.41 10.53
N LYS A 28 -14.20 -2.46 10.13
CA LYS A 28 -15.20 -1.42 10.39
C LYS A 28 -15.43 -1.15 11.89
N PRO A 29 -15.55 -2.18 12.76
CA PRO A 29 -15.62 -1.94 14.19
C PRO A 29 -14.38 -1.20 14.69
N GLY A 30 -14.56 -0.05 15.35
CA GLY A 30 -13.48 0.73 15.95
C GLY A 30 -12.56 1.48 14.98
N VAL A 31 -12.84 1.52 13.66
CA VAL A 31 -11.97 2.23 12.70
C VAL A 31 -11.85 3.72 13.00
N ILE A 32 -12.92 4.37 13.48
CA ILE A 32 -12.89 5.79 13.87
C ILE A 32 -11.98 6.00 15.09
N ASP A 33 -12.06 5.10 16.07
CA ASP A 33 -11.22 5.16 17.27
C ASP A 33 -9.75 4.88 16.92
N ARG A 34 -9.49 3.88 16.07
CA ARG A 34 -8.12 3.62 15.58
C ARG A 34 -7.52 4.81 14.84
N ASP A 35 -8.30 5.48 13.99
CA ASP A 35 -7.86 6.69 13.31
C ASP A 35 -7.61 7.84 14.29
N ARG A 36 -8.57 8.13 15.19
CA ARG A 36 -8.46 9.20 16.18
C ARG A 36 -7.24 9.03 17.07
N ASP A 37 -7.07 7.83 17.63
CA ASP A 37 -6.07 7.53 18.66
C ASP A 37 -4.77 6.96 18.07
N GLN A 38 -4.69 6.89 16.73
CA GLN A 38 -3.53 6.40 15.98
C GLN A 38 -3.12 4.97 16.37
N ILE A 39 -4.09 4.10 16.59
CA ILE A 39 -3.86 2.70 17.00
C ILE A 39 -3.52 1.85 15.77
N VAL A 40 -2.39 1.17 15.83
CA VAL A 40 -1.98 0.23 14.77
C VAL A 40 -2.91 -1.00 14.79
N PRO A 41 -3.48 -1.42 13.66
CA PRO A 41 -4.47 -2.49 13.57
C PRO A 41 -3.84 -3.89 13.62
N LEU A 42 -3.13 -4.22 14.70
CA LEU A 42 -2.37 -5.48 14.82
C LEU A 42 -3.24 -6.73 14.74
N GLU A 43 -4.46 -6.67 15.32
CA GLU A 43 -5.41 -7.79 15.28
C GLU A 43 -5.87 -8.04 13.83
N GLN A 44 -6.19 -6.96 13.09
CA GLN A 44 -6.57 -7.05 11.68
C GLN A 44 -5.43 -7.58 10.81
N LEU A 45 -4.18 -7.17 11.08
CA LEU A 45 -3.02 -7.70 10.34
C LEU A 45 -2.81 -9.19 10.61
N LYS A 46 -3.04 -9.65 11.83
CA LYS A 46 -2.99 -11.08 12.17
C LYS A 46 -4.07 -11.85 11.42
N GLU A 47 -5.30 -11.38 11.42
CA GLU A 47 -6.42 -12.00 10.72
C GLU A 47 -6.20 -12.04 9.19
N LEU A 48 -5.60 -11.00 8.60
CA LEU A 48 -5.17 -11.03 7.20
C LEU A 48 -4.15 -12.14 6.93
N GLY A 49 -3.26 -12.43 7.89
CA GLY A 49 -2.35 -13.57 7.81
C GLY A 49 -3.10 -14.91 7.79
N GLU A 50 -4.07 -15.08 8.68
CA GLU A 50 -4.91 -16.29 8.77
C GLU A 50 -5.75 -16.52 7.51
N LEU A 51 -6.19 -15.42 6.85
CA LEU A 51 -6.88 -15.46 5.55
C LEU A 51 -5.94 -15.69 4.35
N GLY A 52 -4.62 -15.71 4.55
CA GLY A 52 -3.62 -15.79 3.48
C GLY A 52 -3.43 -14.51 2.67
N PHE A 53 -3.94 -13.38 3.17
CA PHE A 53 -3.90 -12.09 2.46
C PHE A 53 -2.56 -11.35 2.63
N MET A 54 -1.71 -11.78 3.55
CA MET A 54 -0.37 -11.18 3.71
C MET A 54 0.65 -11.69 2.68
N GLY A 55 0.36 -12.79 1.99
CA GLY A 55 1.18 -13.37 0.92
C GLY A 55 0.33 -13.78 -0.29
N MET A 56 -0.63 -12.95 -0.73
CA MET A 56 -1.60 -13.30 -1.77
C MET A 56 -0.94 -13.79 -3.06
N MET A 57 0.05 -13.06 -3.55
CA MET A 57 0.69 -13.32 -4.83
C MET A 57 1.93 -14.24 -4.73
N VAL A 58 2.33 -14.62 -3.52
CA VAL A 58 3.51 -15.47 -3.28
C VAL A 58 3.20 -16.92 -3.60
N ASP A 59 4.15 -17.60 -4.26
CA ASP A 59 4.06 -19.01 -4.60
C ASP A 59 3.79 -19.86 -3.33
N PRO A 60 2.85 -20.82 -3.38
CA PRO A 60 2.54 -21.70 -2.25
C PRO A 60 3.74 -22.44 -1.66
N LYS A 61 4.79 -22.72 -2.44
CA LYS A 61 6.04 -23.31 -1.94
C LYS A 61 6.75 -22.46 -0.88
N TYR A 62 6.47 -21.16 -0.85
CA TYR A 62 6.97 -20.21 0.16
C TYR A 62 5.89 -19.81 1.17
N GLY A 63 4.77 -20.54 1.20
CA GLY A 63 3.69 -20.31 2.17
C GLY A 63 2.71 -19.21 1.78
N GLY A 64 2.75 -18.72 0.55
CA GLY A 64 1.78 -17.78 0.00
C GLY A 64 0.52 -18.45 -0.54
N SER A 65 -0.44 -17.65 -0.98
CA SER A 65 -1.73 -18.12 -1.52
C SER A 65 -1.70 -18.41 -3.03
N GLY A 66 -0.67 -17.97 -3.75
CA GLY A 66 -0.51 -18.19 -5.19
C GLY A 66 -1.58 -17.54 -6.06
N MET A 67 -2.25 -16.50 -5.54
CA MET A 67 -3.29 -15.76 -6.27
C MET A 67 -2.67 -14.81 -7.30
N ASP A 68 -3.45 -14.42 -8.29
CA ASP A 68 -3.05 -13.43 -9.29
C ASP A 68 -3.10 -11.99 -8.76
N THR A 69 -2.56 -11.05 -9.54
CA THR A 69 -2.57 -9.62 -9.17
C THR A 69 -3.98 -9.06 -9.21
N LEU A 70 -4.88 -9.60 -10.04
CA LEU A 70 -6.28 -9.16 -10.09
C LEU A 70 -6.99 -9.50 -8.77
N SER A 71 -6.82 -10.67 -8.22
CA SER A 71 -7.31 -11.06 -6.88
C SER A 71 -6.79 -10.09 -5.80
N TYR A 72 -5.50 -9.77 -5.85
CA TYR A 72 -4.88 -8.83 -4.90
C TYR A 72 -5.51 -7.43 -4.96
N VAL A 73 -5.70 -6.86 -6.16
CA VAL A 73 -6.29 -5.51 -6.26
C VAL A 73 -7.77 -5.49 -5.88
N ILE A 74 -8.51 -6.57 -6.09
CA ILE A 74 -9.89 -6.73 -5.63
C ILE A 74 -9.96 -6.72 -4.10
N ALA A 75 -9.09 -7.48 -3.42
CA ALA A 75 -9.02 -7.47 -1.97
C ALA A 75 -8.61 -6.08 -1.43
N MET A 76 -7.63 -5.43 -2.06
CA MET A 76 -7.20 -4.06 -1.72
C MET A 76 -8.35 -3.06 -1.84
N GLU A 77 -9.17 -3.14 -2.90
CA GLU A 77 -10.34 -2.27 -3.08
C GLU A 77 -11.33 -2.46 -1.93
N GLU A 78 -11.76 -3.69 -1.65
CA GLU A 78 -12.78 -3.98 -0.63
C GLU A 78 -12.33 -3.56 0.77
N ILE A 79 -11.08 -3.83 1.16
CA ILE A 79 -10.55 -3.43 2.48
C ILE A 79 -10.44 -1.90 2.57
N SER A 80 -9.98 -1.24 1.50
CA SER A 80 -9.76 0.21 1.47
C SER A 80 -11.06 1.02 1.50
N LYS A 81 -12.21 0.43 1.14
CA LYS A 81 -13.52 1.06 1.34
C LYS A 81 -13.76 1.41 2.80
N ILE A 82 -13.21 0.62 3.70
CA ILE A 82 -13.43 0.70 5.15
C ILE A 82 -12.20 1.25 5.87
N ASP A 83 -11.01 0.66 5.66
CA ASP A 83 -9.80 1.00 6.42
C ASP A 83 -8.53 0.98 5.54
N ALA A 84 -8.17 2.16 5.05
CA ALA A 84 -6.96 2.36 4.24
C ALA A 84 -5.66 2.16 5.05
N SER A 85 -5.69 2.20 6.38
CA SER A 85 -4.54 1.91 7.23
C SER A 85 -4.20 0.43 7.24
N VAL A 86 -5.22 -0.44 7.26
CA VAL A 86 -5.05 -1.89 7.15
C VAL A 86 -4.56 -2.27 5.75
N SER A 87 -5.20 -1.72 4.71
CA SER A 87 -4.85 -2.06 3.33
C SER A 87 -3.44 -1.62 2.94
N VAL A 88 -2.92 -0.48 3.43
CA VAL A 88 -1.56 -0.06 3.12
C VAL A 88 -0.52 -0.97 3.78
N ALA A 89 -0.76 -1.44 5.00
CA ALA A 89 0.14 -2.39 5.66
C ALA A 89 0.21 -3.73 4.89
N MET A 90 -0.94 -4.24 4.46
CA MET A 90 -1.06 -5.40 3.57
C MET A 90 -0.35 -5.15 2.22
N SER A 91 -0.53 -3.98 1.63
CA SER A 91 0.06 -3.63 0.33
C SER A 91 1.58 -3.62 0.38
N VAL A 92 2.19 -2.96 1.35
CA VAL A 92 3.65 -2.91 1.51
C VAL A 92 4.23 -4.32 1.69
N ASN A 93 3.58 -5.15 2.51
CA ASN A 93 4.04 -6.53 2.73
C ASN A 93 3.98 -7.35 1.43
N ASN A 94 2.87 -7.32 0.69
CA ASN A 94 2.68 -8.09 -0.54
C ASN A 94 3.50 -7.58 -1.72
N SER A 95 3.27 -6.30 -2.10
CA SER A 95 3.73 -5.77 -3.39
C SER A 95 5.15 -5.24 -3.37
N LEU A 96 5.67 -4.85 -2.21
CA LEU A 96 7.03 -4.33 -2.08
C LEU A 96 7.98 -5.37 -1.48
N VAL A 97 7.65 -5.93 -0.32
CA VAL A 97 8.57 -6.79 0.43
C VAL A 97 8.53 -8.23 -0.09
N CYS A 98 7.37 -8.88 -0.06
CA CYS A 98 7.26 -10.27 -0.51
C CYS A 98 7.60 -10.42 -2.00
N TRP A 99 7.04 -9.54 -2.85
CA TRP A 99 7.34 -9.58 -4.29
C TRP A 99 8.83 -9.34 -4.57
N GLY A 100 9.44 -8.39 -3.88
CA GLY A 100 10.88 -8.10 -4.02
C GLY A 100 11.76 -9.29 -3.63
N LEU A 101 11.48 -9.93 -2.50
CA LEU A 101 12.19 -11.12 -2.03
C LEU A 101 11.95 -12.34 -2.93
N GLU A 102 10.72 -12.58 -3.34
CA GLU A 102 10.40 -13.71 -4.23
C GLU A 102 11.10 -13.59 -5.57
N THR A 103 11.14 -12.39 -6.14
CA THR A 103 11.70 -12.17 -7.49
C THR A 103 13.23 -12.14 -7.49
N PHE A 104 13.85 -11.55 -6.46
CA PHE A 104 15.28 -11.22 -6.47
C PHE A 104 16.08 -11.80 -5.31
N GLY A 105 15.45 -12.33 -4.28
CA GLY A 105 16.13 -12.98 -3.17
C GLY A 105 16.77 -14.32 -3.53
N SER A 106 17.85 -14.68 -2.84
CA SER A 106 18.40 -16.04 -2.89
C SER A 106 17.42 -17.03 -2.26
N GLU A 107 17.63 -18.33 -2.49
CA GLU A 107 16.77 -19.36 -1.88
C GLU A 107 16.83 -19.30 -0.34
N GLU A 108 18.01 -19.06 0.22
CA GLU A 108 18.22 -18.91 1.66
C GLU A 108 17.47 -17.68 2.19
N GLN A 109 17.51 -16.55 1.47
CA GLN A 109 16.77 -15.34 1.82
C GLN A 109 15.26 -15.59 1.77
N LYS A 110 14.77 -16.31 0.77
CA LYS A 110 13.34 -16.67 0.65
C LYS A 110 12.88 -17.55 1.81
N GLN A 111 13.63 -18.58 2.12
CA GLN A 111 13.28 -19.48 3.23
C GLN A 111 13.29 -18.74 4.58
N LYS A 112 14.29 -17.90 4.82
CA LYS A 112 14.44 -17.20 6.09
C LYS A 112 13.46 -16.04 6.27
N TYR A 113 13.22 -15.26 5.20
CA TYR A 113 12.50 -13.99 5.30
C TYR A 113 11.14 -14.01 4.60
N LEU A 114 11.05 -14.53 3.37
CA LEU A 114 9.79 -14.52 2.60
C LEU A 114 8.73 -15.43 3.23
N VAL A 115 9.08 -16.64 3.62
CA VAL A 115 8.12 -17.62 4.16
C VAL A 115 7.33 -17.06 5.36
N PRO A 116 7.94 -16.54 6.43
CA PRO A 116 7.19 -15.99 7.55
C PRO A 116 6.41 -14.72 7.20
N LEU A 117 6.86 -13.91 6.23
CA LEU A 117 6.13 -12.74 5.74
C LEU A 117 4.90 -13.14 4.94
N ALA A 118 5.02 -14.11 4.04
CA ALA A 118 3.91 -14.61 3.22
C ALA A 118 2.81 -15.27 4.07
N LYS A 119 3.17 -15.96 5.15
CA LYS A 119 2.23 -16.53 6.12
C LYS A 119 1.58 -15.50 7.06
N GLY A 120 2.04 -14.24 7.04
CA GLY A 120 1.57 -13.21 7.99
C GLY A 120 2.07 -13.41 9.42
N GLU A 121 3.01 -14.33 9.68
CA GLU A 121 3.68 -14.50 10.98
C GLU A 121 4.55 -13.30 11.32
N LYS A 122 5.04 -12.62 10.30
CA LYS A 122 5.85 -11.41 10.35
C LYS A 122 5.35 -10.39 9.33
N VAL A 123 5.74 -9.13 9.53
CA VAL A 123 5.43 -8.01 8.63
C VAL A 123 6.74 -7.42 8.12
N GLY A 124 6.74 -6.97 6.87
CA GLY A 124 7.88 -6.35 6.25
C GLY A 124 7.70 -4.84 6.01
N ALA A 125 8.82 -4.14 5.89
CA ALA A 125 8.88 -2.73 5.53
C ALA A 125 9.85 -2.49 4.38
N PHE A 126 9.53 -1.51 3.52
CA PHE A 126 10.34 -1.09 2.39
C PHE A 126 10.91 0.31 2.64
N CYS A 127 12.23 0.44 2.70
CA CYS A 127 12.92 1.60 3.23
C CYS A 127 13.76 2.28 2.13
N LEU A 128 13.11 3.14 1.33
CA LEU A 128 13.76 3.90 0.24
C LEU A 128 13.93 5.37 0.63
N SER A 129 12.83 6.05 0.97
CA SER A 129 12.79 7.50 1.17
C SER A 129 13.65 7.97 2.33
N GLU A 130 14.23 9.17 2.19
CA GLU A 130 15.05 9.84 3.19
C GLU A 130 14.56 11.27 3.39
N PRO A 131 15.01 11.99 4.44
CA PRO A 131 14.60 13.38 4.68
C PRO A 131 14.77 14.29 3.46
N GLU A 132 15.81 14.07 2.65
CA GLU A 132 16.14 14.90 1.50
C GLU A 132 16.00 14.18 0.15
N ALA A 133 15.55 12.91 0.15
CA ALA A 133 15.41 12.07 -1.05
C ALA A 133 14.05 11.36 -1.07
N GLY A 134 13.03 12.00 -1.64
CA GLY A 134 11.72 11.45 -1.93
C GLY A 134 11.62 11.07 -3.41
N SER A 135 11.07 11.97 -4.25
CA SER A 135 10.95 11.76 -5.70
C SER A 135 12.31 11.61 -6.38
N ASP A 136 13.33 12.32 -5.92
CA ASP A 136 14.72 12.11 -6.33
C ASP A 136 15.39 11.01 -5.47
N ALA A 137 15.00 9.78 -5.73
CA ALA A 137 15.48 8.62 -4.98
C ALA A 137 16.97 8.29 -5.22
N THR A 138 17.61 8.91 -6.22
CA THR A 138 19.05 8.77 -6.46
C THR A 138 19.90 9.63 -5.55
N SER A 139 19.34 10.69 -4.99
CA SER A 139 20.03 11.62 -4.06
C SER A 139 20.09 11.14 -2.62
N GLN A 140 19.85 9.85 -2.37
CA GLN A 140 19.92 9.26 -1.03
C GLN A 140 21.31 9.33 -0.42
N ARG A 141 21.37 9.52 0.91
CA ARG A 141 22.59 9.68 1.71
C ARG A 141 22.88 8.50 2.63
N THR A 142 21.93 7.60 2.85
CA THR A 142 22.18 6.37 3.62
C THR A 142 23.24 5.55 2.93
N THR A 143 24.30 5.20 3.65
CA THR A 143 25.46 4.46 3.14
C THR A 143 25.56 3.07 3.74
N ALA A 144 26.08 2.13 2.97
CA ALA A 144 26.44 0.78 3.42
C ALA A 144 27.85 0.47 2.94
N ILE A 145 28.85 0.85 3.73
CA ILE A 145 30.26 0.75 3.37
C ILE A 145 30.77 -0.67 3.54
N ASP A 146 31.38 -1.19 2.50
CA ASP A 146 31.96 -2.54 2.48
C ASP A 146 33.18 -2.63 3.41
N GLN A 147 33.12 -3.54 4.39
CA GLN A 147 34.19 -3.81 5.37
C GLN A 147 34.91 -5.14 5.10
N GLY A 148 34.61 -5.78 3.96
CA GLY A 148 35.18 -7.08 3.60
C GLY A 148 34.22 -8.24 3.93
N ASP A 149 33.98 -8.50 5.21
CA ASP A 149 33.09 -9.57 5.69
C ASP A 149 31.64 -9.13 5.95
N HIS A 150 31.41 -7.81 6.10
CA HIS A 150 30.08 -7.21 6.28
C HIS A 150 29.99 -5.82 5.63
N TYR A 151 28.81 -5.24 5.61
CA TYR A 151 28.61 -3.81 5.32
C TYR A 151 28.34 -3.06 6.62
N LEU A 152 28.83 -1.82 6.71
CA LEU A 152 28.51 -0.91 7.80
C LEU A 152 27.47 0.10 7.32
N LEU A 153 26.24 -0.05 7.82
CA LEU A 153 25.08 0.76 7.39
C LEU A 153 24.89 1.97 8.31
N ASN A 154 24.85 3.16 7.71
CA ASN A 154 24.65 4.43 8.40
C ASN A 154 23.67 5.32 7.62
N GLY A 155 22.74 5.98 8.32
CA GLY A 155 21.81 6.93 7.72
C GLY A 155 20.44 6.93 8.35
N THR A 156 19.49 7.57 7.66
CA THR A 156 18.11 7.71 8.14
C THR A 156 17.14 7.48 6.98
N LYS A 157 16.10 6.69 7.21
CA LYS A 157 14.99 6.49 6.28
C LYS A 157 13.72 7.09 6.86
N ASN A 158 12.95 7.81 6.05
CA ASN A 158 11.74 8.50 6.47
C ASN A 158 10.48 7.93 5.83
N TRP A 159 9.35 8.15 6.48
CA TRP A 159 8.01 7.79 6.03
C TRP A 159 7.82 6.29 5.83
N ILE A 160 8.47 5.48 6.66
CA ILE A 160 8.47 4.03 6.50
C ILE A 160 7.19 3.43 7.09
N THR A 161 6.33 2.92 6.21
CA THR A 161 5.13 2.14 6.56
C THR A 161 5.56 0.81 7.20
N ASN A 162 4.82 0.38 8.21
CA ASN A 162 5.14 -0.76 9.07
C ASN A 162 6.45 -0.57 9.87
N GLY A 163 6.90 0.67 10.06
CA GLY A 163 8.21 0.99 10.63
C GLY A 163 8.48 0.38 11.99
N SER A 164 7.50 0.34 12.91
CA SER A 164 7.66 -0.31 14.22
C SER A 164 7.10 -1.73 14.26
N THR A 165 6.13 -2.06 13.39
CA THR A 165 5.50 -3.38 13.34
C THR A 165 6.36 -4.40 12.62
N ALA A 166 7.11 -3.97 11.60
CA ALA A 166 7.95 -4.86 10.80
C ALA A 166 9.02 -5.57 11.63
N SER A 167 9.33 -6.78 11.21
CA SER A 167 10.49 -7.55 11.68
C SER A 167 11.61 -7.62 10.64
N THR A 168 11.28 -7.36 9.38
CA THR A 168 12.17 -7.44 8.22
C THR A 168 12.06 -6.16 7.42
N TYR A 169 13.19 -5.53 7.15
CA TYR A 169 13.27 -4.25 6.44
C TYR A 169 14.13 -4.41 5.19
N LEU A 170 13.58 -4.03 4.02
CA LEU A 170 14.35 -3.93 2.78
C LEU A 170 14.88 -2.51 2.65
N VAL A 171 16.16 -2.31 2.95
CA VAL A 171 16.80 -1.00 3.02
C VAL A 171 17.63 -0.76 1.77
N ILE A 172 17.36 0.35 1.08
CA ILE A 172 18.13 0.79 -0.08
C ILE A 172 19.22 1.75 0.39
N ALA A 173 20.48 1.47 0.07
CA ALA A 173 21.62 2.27 0.54
C ALA A 173 22.72 2.37 -0.51
N GLN A 174 23.49 3.45 -0.44
CA GLN A 174 24.62 3.73 -1.31
C GLN A 174 25.89 3.04 -0.78
N THR A 175 26.53 2.22 -1.62
CA THR A 175 27.80 1.57 -1.28
C THR A 175 29.01 2.25 -1.94
N ASP A 176 28.78 2.93 -3.06
CA ASP A 176 29.83 3.60 -3.83
C ASP A 176 29.25 4.84 -4.54
N THR A 177 29.47 6.01 -3.97
CA THR A 177 28.93 7.29 -4.48
C THR A 177 29.51 7.67 -5.85
N GLU A 178 30.72 7.20 -6.21
CA GLU A 178 31.35 7.50 -7.48
C GLU A 178 30.62 6.81 -8.66
N LYS A 179 29.95 5.69 -8.38
CA LYS A 179 29.15 4.97 -9.38
C LYS A 179 27.73 5.51 -9.56
N GLY A 180 27.33 6.56 -8.80
CA GLY A 180 25.97 7.12 -8.84
C GLY A 180 24.92 6.05 -8.53
N HIS A 181 23.84 5.97 -9.32
CA HIS A 181 22.77 4.99 -9.10
C HIS A 181 23.23 3.51 -9.21
N ARG A 182 24.36 3.25 -9.88
CA ARG A 182 24.96 1.90 -9.95
C ARG A 182 25.77 1.51 -8.71
N GLY A 183 25.97 2.44 -7.77
CA GLY A 183 26.53 2.17 -6.45
C GLY A 183 25.47 1.90 -5.39
N ILE A 184 24.18 1.89 -5.76
CA ILE A 184 23.08 1.66 -4.84
C ILE A 184 22.77 0.16 -4.73
N ASN A 185 22.65 -0.34 -3.50
CA ASN A 185 22.34 -1.72 -3.19
C ASN A 185 21.09 -1.83 -2.31
N ALA A 186 20.51 -3.03 -2.24
CA ALA A 186 19.38 -3.37 -1.38
C ALA A 186 19.81 -4.39 -0.34
N PHE A 187 19.40 -4.18 0.91
CA PHE A 187 19.81 -4.99 2.06
C PHE A 187 18.61 -5.43 2.88
N ILE A 188 18.68 -6.63 3.45
CA ILE A 188 17.71 -7.15 4.41
C ILE A 188 18.24 -6.87 5.81
N ILE A 189 17.49 -6.07 6.59
CA ILE A 189 17.79 -5.74 7.97
C ILE A 189 16.72 -6.37 8.87
N GLU A 190 17.13 -6.87 10.03
CA GLU A 190 16.20 -7.43 11.00
C GLU A 190 16.01 -6.47 12.19
N LYS A 191 14.80 -6.45 12.72
CA LYS A 191 14.47 -5.68 13.92
C LYS A 191 15.35 -6.13 15.10
N GLY A 192 15.84 -5.15 15.88
CA GLY A 192 16.62 -5.42 17.08
C GLY A 192 18.11 -5.59 16.84
N TRP A 193 18.63 -5.42 15.62
CA TRP A 193 20.06 -5.35 15.40
C TRP A 193 20.67 -4.12 16.08
N SER A 194 21.88 -4.28 16.64
CA SER A 194 22.60 -3.18 17.29
C SER A 194 22.81 -2.01 16.33
N GLY A 195 22.49 -0.80 16.79
CA GLY A 195 22.59 0.43 16.00
C GLY A 195 21.37 0.70 15.10
N PHE A 196 20.36 -0.16 15.11
CA PHE A 196 19.10 0.08 14.40
C PHE A 196 18.02 0.55 15.38
N ASP A 197 17.54 1.78 15.19
CA ASP A 197 16.51 2.41 16.00
C ASP A 197 15.31 2.84 15.18
N VAL A 198 14.12 2.62 15.75
CA VAL A 198 12.85 3.11 15.22
C VAL A 198 12.46 4.37 16.00
N SER A 199 12.35 5.50 15.31
CA SER A 199 12.01 6.78 15.94
C SER A 199 10.53 6.87 16.34
N ALA A 200 10.11 8.02 16.86
CA ALA A 200 8.71 8.26 17.19
C ALA A 200 7.79 8.12 15.96
N LYS A 201 6.54 7.72 16.22
CA LYS A 201 5.50 7.61 15.19
C LYS A 201 5.15 8.99 14.61
N GLU A 202 4.95 9.04 13.30
CA GLU A 202 4.54 10.26 12.61
C GLU A 202 3.05 10.58 12.88
N ASP A 203 2.76 11.83 13.25
CA ASP A 203 1.38 12.34 13.34
C ASP A 203 0.92 12.84 11.97
N LYS A 204 0.06 12.07 11.31
CA LYS A 204 -0.31 12.24 9.91
C LYS A 204 -1.71 12.84 9.75
N LEU A 205 -1.96 13.44 8.58
CA LEU A 205 -3.27 13.93 8.17
C LEU A 205 -4.30 12.79 8.07
N GLY A 206 -3.97 11.72 7.37
CA GLY A 206 -4.81 10.56 7.11
C GLY A 206 -4.06 9.26 7.31
N ILE A 207 -4.73 8.13 7.06
CA ILE A 207 -4.23 6.78 7.36
C ILE A 207 -3.55 6.72 8.74
N ARG A 208 -4.18 7.35 9.73
CA ARG A 208 -3.56 7.60 11.05
C ARG A 208 -3.31 6.31 11.83
N GLY A 209 -4.09 5.26 11.57
CA GLY A 209 -3.84 3.91 12.09
C GLY A 209 -2.62 3.22 11.47
N SER A 210 -2.13 3.69 10.31
CA SER A 210 -0.92 3.13 9.71
C SER A 210 0.32 3.46 10.53
N ASP A 211 1.16 2.46 10.73
CA ASP A 211 2.41 2.50 11.48
C ASP A 211 3.53 3.10 10.62
N THR A 212 3.73 4.42 10.74
CA THR A 212 4.69 5.18 9.93
C THR A 212 5.76 5.79 10.81
N HIS A 213 7.04 5.49 10.53
CA HIS A 213 8.18 5.94 11.33
C HIS A 213 9.35 6.38 10.45
N SER A 214 10.24 7.17 11.06
CA SER A 214 11.62 7.30 10.60
C SER A 214 12.47 6.19 11.23
N LEU A 215 13.46 5.70 10.49
CA LEU A 215 14.38 4.65 10.91
C LEU A 215 15.81 5.20 10.91
N VAL A 216 16.56 4.97 11.98
CA VAL A 216 17.92 5.45 12.13
C VAL A 216 18.88 4.27 12.20
N PHE A 217 19.93 4.34 11.42
CA PHE A 217 21.00 3.34 11.37
C PHE A 217 22.32 3.99 11.77
N THR A 218 22.95 3.46 12.82
CA THR A 218 24.24 3.92 13.33
C THR A 218 25.17 2.72 13.46
N ASP A 219 26.11 2.60 12.54
CA ASP A 219 27.09 1.51 12.50
C ASP A 219 26.45 0.11 12.54
N VAL A 220 25.32 -0.08 11.86
CA VAL A 220 24.65 -1.38 11.79
C VAL A 220 25.48 -2.32 10.92
N LYS A 221 25.89 -3.45 11.50
CA LYS A 221 26.64 -4.49 10.79
C LYS A 221 25.68 -5.37 10.00
N VAL A 222 25.76 -5.31 8.67
CA VAL A 222 24.93 -6.07 7.75
C VAL A 222 25.74 -7.18 7.12
N PRO A 223 25.42 -8.46 7.36
CA PRO A 223 26.11 -9.59 6.72
C PRO A 223 26.09 -9.51 5.19
N LYS A 224 27.11 -10.01 4.53
CA LYS A 224 27.19 -10.00 3.05
C LYS A 224 26.03 -10.72 2.37
N GLU A 225 25.59 -11.81 2.95
CA GLU A 225 24.48 -12.63 2.49
C GLU A 225 23.12 -11.92 2.59
N ASN A 226 23.03 -10.78 3.31
CA ASN A 226 21.81 -9.98 3.40
C ASN A 226 21.66 -8.94 2.27
N ARG A 227 22.64 -8.83 1.36
CA ARG A 227 22.47 -8.04 0.14
C ARG A 227 21.58 -8.79 -0.85
N ILE A 228 20.61 -8.09 -1.43
CA ILE A 228 19.70 -8.65 -2.44
C ILE A 228 20.31 -8.43 -3.84
N GLY A 229 20.50 -9.52 -4.55
CA GLY A 229 21.01 -9.49 -5.92
C GLY A 229 22.50 -9.12 -6.02
N GLU A 230 22.92 -8.76 -7.24
CA GLU A 230 24.31 -8.40 -7.56
C GLU A 230 24.67 -6.98 -7.07
N ASP A 231 25.97 -6.68 -6.99
CA ASP A 231 26.45 -5.33 -6.65
C ASP A 231 25.91 -4.29 -7.64
N GLY A 232 25.41 -3.17 -7.12
CA GLY A 232 24.83 -2.08 -7.92
C GLY A 232 23.40 -2.33 -8.43
N PHE A 233 22.73 -3.41 -8.00
CA PHE A 233 21.38 -3.74 -8.45
C PHE A 233 20.28 -3.00 -7.68
N GLY A 234 20.58 -2.38 -6.53
CA GLY A 234 19.59 -1.88 -5.57
C GLY A 234 18.66 -0.80 -6.13
N PHE A 235 19.15 0.12 -6.97
CA PHE A 235 18.26 1.11 -7.60
C PHE A 235 17.28 0.46 -8.59
N LYS A 236 17.77 -0.47 -9.42
CA LYS A 236 16.91 -1.22 -10.34
C LYS A 236 15.90 -2.10 -9.59
N PHE A 237 16.33 -2.72 -8.49
CA PHE A 237 15.45 -3.44 -7.57
C PHE A 237 14.32 -2.54 -7.08
N ALA A 238 14.64 -1.35 -6.54
CA ALA A 238 13.66 -0.41 -6.01
C ALA A 238 12.66 0.04 -7.09
N MET A 239 13.13 0.39 -8.28
CA MET A 239 12.25 0.86 -9.38
C MET A 239 11.30 -0.23 -9.88
N LYS A 240 11.78 -1.48 -10.01
CA LYS A 240 10.94 -2.61 -10.40
C LYS A 240 9.89 -2.93 -9.32
N THR A 241 10.28 -2.87 -8.05
CA THR A 241 9.39 -3.08 -6.91
C THR A 241 8.29 -2.02 -6.87
N LEU A 242 8.64 -0.74 -7.00
CA LEU A 242 7.69 0.36 -7.00
C LEU A 242 6.73 0.34 -8.21
N ALA A 243 7.15 -0.19 -9.35
CA ALA A 243 6.26 -0.34 -10.49
C ALA A 243 5.07 -1.26 -10.16
N GLY A 244 5.30 -2.35 -9.41
CA GLY A 244 4.25 -3.21 -8.87
C GLY A 244 3.44 -2.56 -7.75
N GLY A 245 4.10 -1.80 -6.87
CA GLY A 245 3.48 -1.08 -5.76
C GLY A 245 2.44 -0.06 -6.21
N ARG A 246 2.67 0.63 -7.35
CA ARG A 246 1.71 1.57 -7.93
C ARG A 246 0.35 0.94 -8.22
N ILE A 247 0.29 -0.33 -8.62
CA ILE A 247 -0.96 -1.06 -8.84
C ILE A 247 -1.72 -1.23 -7.52
N GLY A 248 -1.01 -1.58 -6.43
CA GLY A 248 -1.59 -1.70 -5.10
C GLY A 248 -2.15 -0.38 -4.57
N ILE A 249 -1.42 0.72 -4.74
CA ILE A 249 -1.90 2.06 -4.33
C ILE A 249 -3.05 2.56 -5.21
N ALA A 250 -3.05 2.23 -6.50
CA ALA A 250 -4.20 2.51 -7.36
C ALA A 250 -5.47 1.79 -6.86
N ALA A 251 -5.34 0.53 -6.45
CA ALA A 251 -6.45 -0.24 -5.88
C ALA A 251 -6.90 0.32 -4.51
N GLN A 252 -5.96 0.77 -3.67
CA GLN A 252 -6.30 1.45 -2.41
C GLN A 252 -7.07 2.74 -2.65
N ALA A 253 -6.60 3.59 -3.54
CA ALA A 253 -7.28 4.84 -3.90
C ALA A 253 -8.68 4.58 -4.46
N LEU A 254 -8.81 3.59 -5.35
CA LEU A 254 -10.10 3.14 -5.88
C LEU A 254 -11.05 2.69 -4.74
N GLY A 255 -10.57 1.93 -3.77
CA GLY A 255 -11.35 1.49 -2.62
C GLY A 255 -11.83 2.67 -1.77
N ILE A 256 -10.96 3.65 -1.48
CA ILE A 256 -11.35 4.88 -0.76
C ILE A 256 -12.47 5.62 -1.51
N ALA A 257 -12.33 5.77 -2.84
CA ALA A 257 -13.34 6.39 -3.68
C ALA A 257 -14.68 5.64 -3.62
N ALA A 258 -14.63 4.32 -3.78
CA ALA A 258 -15.82 3.45 -3.75
C ALA A 258 -16.53 3.50 -2.39
N GLY A 259 -15.77 3.44 -1.28
CA GLY A 259 -16.33 3.58 0.07
C GLY A 259 -16.99 4.93 0.31
N ALA A 260 -16.37 6.02 -0.13
CA ALA A 260 -16.94 7.36 -0.05
C ALA A 260 -18.24 7.49 -0.87
N TYR A 261 -18.29 6.87 -2.05
CA TYR A 261 -19.49 6.81 -2.88
C TYR A 261 -20.61 5.99 -2.24
N GLU A 262 -20.32 4.79 -1.76
CA GLU A 262 -21.31 3.90 -1.12
C GLU A 262 -21.95 4.58 0.10
N LEU A 263 -21.16 5.24 0.94
CA LEU A 263 -21.66 6.02 2.08
C LEU A 263 -22.53 7.19 1.63
N SER A 264 -22.14 7.91 0.60
CA SER A 264 -22.92 9.03 0.06
C SER A 264 -24.24 8.59 -0.55
N LEU A 265 -24.23 7.47 -1.27
CA LEU A 265 -25.45 6.88 -1.86
C LEU A 265 -26.43 6.44 -0.75
N ALA A 266 -25.94 5.78 0.29
CA ALA A 266 -26.77 5.37 1.43
C ALA A 266 -27.36 6.58 2.15
N TYR A 267 -26.52 7.55 2.54
CA TYR A 267 -26.95 8.77 3.21
C TYR A 267 -27.96 9.56 2.40
N SER A 268 -27.80 9.64 1.08
CA SER A 268 -28.73 10.38 0.19
C SER A 268 -30.13 9.80 0.16
N LYS A 269 -30.31 8.51 0.49
CA LYS A 269 -31.60 7.80 0.55
C LYS A 269 -32.24 7.86 1.94
N GLU A 270 -31.58 8.46 2.90
CA GLU A 270 -32.08 8.57 4.29
C GLU A 270 -32.33 10.03 4.68
N ARG A 271 -31.44 10.93 4.22
CA ARG A 271 -31.51 12.36 4.58
C ARG A 271 -32.57 13.09 3.78
N GLU A 272 -33.43 13.82 4.49
CA GLU A 272 -34.45 14.68 3.88
C GLU A 272 -34.11 16.16 4.01
N THR A 273 -34.41 16.92 2.95
CA THR A 273 -34.38 18.39 2.92
C THR A 273 -35.51 18.91 2.00
N PHE A 274 -36.12 20.01 2.37
CA PHE A 274 -37.22 20.61 1.60
C PHE A 274 -38.37 19.62 1.34
N GLY A 275 -38.65 18.72 2.30
CA GLY A 275 -39.78 17.78 2.25
C GLY A 275 -39.59 16.57 1.36
N LYS A 276 -38.34 16.27 0.94
CA LYS A 276 -38.00 15.06 0.16
C LYS A 276 -36.60 14.59 0.43
N LEU A 277 -36.29 13.35 0.04
CA LEU A 277 -34.94 12.77 0.16
C LEU A 277 -33.93 13.62 -0.67
N ILE A 278 -32.72 13.74 -0.17
CA ILE A 278 -31.69 14.49 -0.92
C ILE A 278 -31.33 13.79 -2.25
N SER A 279 -31.51 12.46 -2.35
CA SER A 279 -31.40 11.71 -3.61
C SER A 279 -32.40 12.12 -4.70
N GLU A 280 -33.48 12.86 -4.35
CA GLU A 280 -34.46 13.38 -5.31
C GLU A 280 -34.07 14.77 -5.86
N HIS A 281 -33.04 15.39 -5.31
CA HIS A 281 -32.51 16.65 -5.85
C HIS A 281 -31.54 16.38 -7.01
N GLN A 282 -31.82 16.94 -8.17
CA GLN A 282 -31.05 16.71 -9.41
C GLN A 282 -29.54 17.01 -9.24
N ALA A 283 -29.18 18.03 -8.44
CA ALA A 283 -27.78 18.35 -8.15
C ALA A 283 -27.04 17.19 -7.42
N ILE A 284 -27.72 16.49 -6.51
CA ILE A 284 -27.16 15.31 -5.82
C ILE A 284 -27.11 14.10 -6.77
N GLN A 285 -28.15 13.90 -7.60
CA GLN A 285 -28.15 12.83 -8.59
C GLN A 285 -26.99 12.95 -9.56
N PHE A 286 -26.67 14.13 -10.05
CA PHE A 286 -25.55 14.35 -10.96
C PHE A 286 -24.20 14.09 -10.28
N LYS A 287 -24.02 14.55 -9.03
CA LYS A 287 -22.79 14.24 -8.27
C LYS A 287 -22.60 12.72 -8.12
N LEU A 288 -23.63 12.00 -7.70
CA LEU A 288 -23.56 10.54 -7.53
C LEU A 288 -23.32 9.81 -8.87
N ALA A 289 -23.91 10.29 -9.96
CA ALA A 289 -23.67 9.72 -11.29
C ALA A 289 -22.22 9.94 -11.76
N ASP A 290 -21.67 11.14 -11.57
CA ASP A 290 -20.28 11.46 -11.91
C ASP A 290 -19.30 10.65 -11.07
N MET A 291 -19.54 10.53 -9.75
CA MET A 291 -18.72 9.71 -8.85
C MET A 291 -18.71 8.24 -9.33
N ALA A 292 -19.86 7.67 -9.62
CA ALA A 292 -19.99 6.29 -10.10
C ALA A 292 -19.23 6.06 -11.41
N LEU A 293 -19.36 6.98 -12.37
CA LEU A 293 -18.67 6.91 -13.66
C LEU A 293 -17.15 6.94 -13.50
N GLU A 294 -16.63 7.87 -12.70
CA GLU A 294 -15.18 8.03 -12.50
C GLU A 294 -14.57 6.84 -11.74
N ILE A 295 -15.28 6.30 -10.75
CA ILE A 295 -14.87 5.09 -10.03
C ILE A 295 -14.80 3.89 -10.98
N GLU A 296 -15.80 3.71 -11.86
CA GLU A 296 -15.80 2.59 -12.81
C GLU A 296 -14.66 2.72 -13.82
N ALA A 297 -14.39 3.94 -14.32
CA ALA A 297 -13.24 4.19 -15.20
C ALA A 297 -11.90 3.90 -14.50
N ALA A 298 -11.75 4.30 -13.25
CA ALA A 298 -10.56 4.01 -12.44
C ALA A 298 -10.41 2.50 -12.21
N ARG A 299 -11.50 1.78 -11.89
CA ARG A 299 -11.49 0.32 -11.71
C ARG A 299 -11.00 -0.41 -12.94
N LEU A 300 -11.47 -0.02 -14.11
CA LEU A 300 -11.03 -0.60 -15.39
C LEU A 300 -9.53 -0.39 -15.63
N LEU A 301 -8.99 0.78 -15.27
CA LEU A 301 -7.54 1.04 -15.37
C LEU A 301 -6.73 0.19 -14.38
N VAL A 302 -7.21 0.03 -13.14
CA VAL A 302 -6.56 -0.81 -12.11
C VAL A 302 -6.56 -2.28 -12.55
N HIS A 303 -7.72 -2.80 -12.96
CA HIS A 303 -7.85 -4.17 -13.45
C HIS A 303 -6.97 -4.43 -14.69
N LYS A 304 -6.90 -3.46 -15.63
CA LYS A 304 -6.01 -3.55 -16.78
C LYS A 304 -4.54 -3.65 -16.37
N ALA A 305 -4.11 -2.85 -15.41
CA ALA A 305 -2.72 -2.88 -14.94
C ALA A 305 -2.39 -4.22 -14.25
N ALA A 306 -3.30 -4.73 -13.43
CA ALA A 306 -3.20 -6.06 -12.83
C ALA A 306 -3.11 -7.16 -13.89
N TRP A 307 -4.02 -7.14 -14.86
CA TRP A 307 -4.06 -8.10 -15.98
C TRP A 307 -2.76 -8.07 -16.81
N HIS A 308 -2.19 -6.88 -17.10
CA HIS A 308 -0.89 -6.79 -17.79
C HIS A 308 0.19 -7.53 -17.02
N LYS A 309 0.27 -7.33 -15.69
CA LYS A 309 1.25 -7.98 -14.82
C LYS A 309 1.06 -9.50 -14.80
N ASP A 310 -0.17 -9.99 -14.65
CA ASP A 310 -0.50 -11.42 -14.60
C ASP A 310 -0.21 -12.15 -15.92
N ASN A 311 -0.22 -11.43 -17.05
CA ASN A 311 0.10 -11.97 -18.36
C ASN A 311 1.56 -11.72 -18.80
N GLY A 312 2.44 -11.29 -17.90
CA GLY A 312 3.86 -11.07 -18.18
C GLY A 312 4.13 -9.92 -19.17
N MET A 313 3.16 -9.01 -19.32
CA MET A 313 3.32 -7.82 -20.16
C MET A 313 4.01 -6.70 -19.39
N ASP A 314 4.55 -5.70 -20.09
CA ASP A 314 5.00 -4.48 -19.44
C ASP A 314 3.80 -3.71 -18.87
N TYR A 315 3.78 -3.58 -17.56
CA TYR A 315 2.73 -2.89 -16.81
C TYR A 315 3.15 -1.51 -16.28
N SER A 316 4.35 -1.05 -16.60
CA SER A 316 4.89 0.22 -16.08
C SER A 316 3.98 1.40 -16.42
N LEU A 317 3.59 1.53 -17.68
CA LEU A 317 2.71 2.60 -18.14
C LEU A 317 1.29 2.43 -17.60
N SER A 318 0.71 1.23 -17.67
CA SER A 318 -0.66 0.99 -17.19
C SER A 318 -0.78 1.16 -15.68
N GLY A 319 0.24 0.75 -14.90
CA GLY A 319 0.32 0.98 -13.46
C GLY A 319 0.41 2.47 -13.10
N ALA A 320 1.20 3.24 -13.84
CA ALA A 320 1.30 4.70 -13.66
C ALA A 320 -0.03 5.40 -13.97
N MET A 321 -0.69 5.04 -15.09
CA MET A 321 -2.02 5.56 -15.46
C MET A 321 -3.08 5.23 -14.42
N ALA A 322 -3.11 3.98 -13.95
CA ALA A 322 -4.05 3.54 -12.92
C ALA A 322 -3.87 4.31 -11.61
N LYS A 323 -2.60 4.46 -11.15
CA LYS A 323 -2.29 5.16 -9.90
C LYS A 323 -2.65 6.64 -9.98
N LEU A 324 -2.27 7.32 -11.04
CA LEU A 324 -2.58 8.74 -11.24
C LEU A 324 -4.09 8.96 -11.27
N ASN A 325 -4.81 8.23 -12.11
CA ASN A 325 -6.26 8.39 -12.25
C ASN A 325 -7.00 8.05 -10.95
N ALA A 326 -6.72 6.87 -10.34
CA ALA A 326 -7.42 6.45 -9.13
C ALA A 326 -7.19 7.40 -7.96
N SER A 327 -5.98 7.95 -7.79
CA SER A 327 -5.67 8.91 -6.71
C SER A 327 -6.42 10.24 -6.89
N GLU A 328 -6.55 10.74 -8.12
CA GLU A 328 -7.34 11.95 -8.40
C GLU A 328 -8.84 11.70 -8.18
N VAL A 329 -9.35 10.56 -8.64
CA VAL A 329 -10.74 10.14 -8.41
C VAL A 329 -11.03 9.99 -6.92
N ALA A 330 -10.11 9.39 -6.15
CA ALA A 330 -10.27 9.23 -4.71
C ALA A 330 -10.40 10.58 -4.00
N MET A 331 -9.53 11.53 -4.34
CA MET A 331 -9.56 12.85 -3.74
C MET A 331 -10.86 13.59 -4.10
N LYS A 332 -11.23 13.61 -5.37
CA LYS A 332 -12.47 14.26 -5.85
C LYS A 332 -13.71 13.64 -5.21
N THR A 333 -13.83 12.32 -5.26
CA THR A 333 -14.99 11.59 -4.75
C THR A 333 -15.16 11.75 -3.24
N SER A 334 -14.05 11.70 -2.47
CA SER A 334 -14.12 11.87 -1.03
C SER A 334 -14.48 13.30 -0.60
N ILE A 335 -14.06 14.33 -1.34
CA ILE A 335 -14.48 15.71 -1.13
C ILE A 335 -15.99 15.86 -1.40
N GLU A 336 -16.48 15.28 -2.51
CA GLU A 336 -17.92 15.32 -2.83
C GLU A 336 -18.76 14.54 -1.81
N ALA A 337 -18.21 13.46 -1.24
CA ALA A 337 -18.87 12.71 -0.17
C ALA A 337 -19.08 13.58 1.08
N VAL A 338 -18.06 14.31 1.51
CA VAL A 338 -18.19 15.29 2.61
C VAL A 338 -19.25 16.34 2.26
N GLN A 339 -19.24 16.84 1.03
CA GLN A 339 -20.21 17.84 0.57
C GLN A 339 -21.65 17.31 0.57
N ILE A 340 -21.89 16.08 0.13
CA ILE A 340 -23.22 15.43 0.12
C ILE A 340 -23.75 15.26 1.54
N HIS A 341 -22.88 14.92 2.51
CA HIS A 341 -23.27 14.80 3.92
C HIS A 341 -23.50 16.16 4.59
N GLY A 342 -23.03 17.28 4.00
CA GLY A 342 -23.15 18.61 4.57
C GLY A 342 -22.46 18.72 5.93
N GLY A 343 -23.10 19.34 6.92
CA GLY A 343 -22.53 19.49 8.26
C GLY A 343 -22.14 18.17 8.94
N TYR A 344 -22.87 17.10 8.68
CA TYR A 344 -22.56 15.77 9.20
C TYR A 344 -21.30 15.17 8.54
N GLY A 345 -20.98 15.54 7.31
CA GLY A 345 -19.74 15.12 6.66
C GLY A 345 -18.47 15.77 7.24
N TYR A 346 -18.63 16.85 8.03
CA TYR A 346 -17.53 17.61 8.60
C TYR A 346 -17.19 17.23 10.05
N VAL A 347 -17.92 16.28 10.65
CA VAL A 347 -17.70 15.79 12.00
C VAL A 347 -17.14 14.39 12.00
N LYS A 348 -16.26 14.08 12.97
CA LYS A 348 -15.48 12.83 13.03
C LYS A 348 -16.30 11.58 13.32
N GLU A 349 -17.57 11.72 13.67
CA GLU A 349 -18.51 10.61 13.90
C GLU A 349 -18.94 9.93 12.58
N TYR A 350 -18.74 10.63 11.43
CA TYR A 350 -19.02 10.13 10.09
C TYR A 350 -17.75 9.77 9.34
N HIS A 351 -17.75 8.64 8.63
CA HIS A 351 -16.55 8.10 7.98
C HIS A 351 -16.01 8.94 6.82
N VAL A 352 -16.84 9.77 6.17
CA VAL A 352 -16.46 10.45 4.91
C VAL A 352 -15.33 11.46 5.10
N GLU A 353 -15.24 12.17 6.24
CA GLU A 353 -14.13 13.09 6.50
C GLU A 353 -12.80 12.34 6.64
N ARG A 354 -12.82 11.14 7.26
CA ARG A 354 -11.64 10.27 7.38
C ARG A 354 -11.19 9.79 6.01
N LEU A 355 -12.11 9.31 5.17
CA LEU A 355 -11.80 8.88 3.80
C LEU A 355 -11.19 10.01 2.96
N MET A 356 -11.65 11.26 3.14
CA MET A 356 -11.05 12.42 2.49
C MET A 356 -9.60 12.66 2.93
N ARG A 357 -9.31 12.53 4.23
CA ARG A 357 -7.94 12.66 4.76
C ARG A 357 -7.05 11.50 4.28
N ASP A 358 -7.60 10.29 4.25
CA ASP A 358 -6.90 9.08 3.78
C ASP A 358 -6.61 9.15 2.27
N ALA A 359 -7.53 9.69 1.47
CA ALA A 359 -7.35 9.82 0.03
C ALA A 359 -6.11 10.65 -0.35
N LYS A 360 -5.78 11.69 0.42
CA LYS A 360 -4.69 12.62 0.05
C LYS A 360 -3.33 11.94 -0.09
N ILE A 361 -3.03 10.96 0.75
CA ILE A 361 -1.71 10.29 0.68
C ILE A 361 -1.53 9.52 -0.64
N THR A 362 -2.62 9.06 -1.26
CA THR A 362 -2.54 8.30 -2.52
C THR A 362 -2.02 9.13 -3.70
N GLN A 363 -2.09 10.46 -3.62
CA GLN A 363 -1.47 11.38 -4.57
C GLN A 363 0.02 11.61 -4.31
N ILE A 364 0.54 11.20 -3.14
CA ILE A 364 1.89 11.57 -2.68
C ILE A 364 2.85 10.37 -2.73
N TYR A 365 2.53 9.26 -2.05
CA TYR A 365 3.47 8.16 -1.90
C TYR A 365 3.50 7.21 -3.12
N GLU A 366 4.53 6.37 -3.17
CA GLU A 366 4.85 5.48 -4.31
C GLU A 366 4.90 6.20 -5.67
N GLY A 367 5.35 7.44 -5.64
CA GLY A 367 5.39 8.37 -6.75
C GLY A 367 4.28 9.40 -6.67
N THR A 368 4.64 10.69 -6.65
CA THR A 368 3.67 11.80 -6.63
C THR A 368 2.86 11.86 -7.93
N SER A 369 1.72 12.52 -7.90
CA SER A 369 0.88 12.74 -9.11
C SER A 369 1.61 13.57 -10.18
N GLU A 370 2.57 14.42 -9.79
CA GLU A 370 3.45 15.17 -10.70
C GLU A 370 4.48 14.28 -11.38
#